data_020d7b337413867158e362097f465a71
#
_entry.id   020d7b337413867158e362097f465a71
#
_cell.length_a   1.000
_cell.length_b   1.000
_cell.length_c   1.000
_cell.angle_alpha   90.00
_cell.angle_beta   90.00
_cell.angle_gamma   90.00
#
_symmetry.space_group_name_H-M   'P 1'
#
loop_
_entity.id
_entity.type
_entity.pdbx_description
1 polymer ?
#
loop_
_entity_poly.entity_id
_entity_poly.type
_entity_poly.pdbx_seq_one_letter_code
_entity_poly.pdbx_strand_id
1 'polypeptide(L)'
;LYYKEVSSYPVGYERVIDLYPLDFEEFLWGVGIRKETIDFIKKAFIERREIDEYILKQFSEQFKMYILVGGMPNIVEEYIKTSSLSKVLEMQKAIVENYILDVVKFADKNDKQKIINTFNSIPMQLSKKSKKFLYSDIDREDANASERKYSSSVEWLKDAGIINFCYNLSEPAAPLISNIRLNSFK
;
A
#
# COMPACT_ATOMS: atom_id res chain seq x y z
N LEU A 1 7.59 -13.70 3.71
CA LEU A 1 8.28 -14.87 3.10
C LEU A 1 9.06 -15.70 4.12
N TYR A 2 9.49 -15.13 5.22
CA TYR A 2 10.27 -15.82 6.25
C TYR A 2 9.48 -16.85 7.07
N TYR A 3 8.17 -16.73 7.14
CA TYR A 3 7.33 -17.50 8.05
C TYR A 3 7.10 -18.98 7.67
N LYS A 4 7.37 -19.37 6.41
CA LYS A 4 7.16 -20.76 5.95
C LYS A 4 8.31 -21.73 6.24
N GLU A 5 9.51 -21.23 6.62
CA GLU A 5 10.70 -22.05 6.83
C GLU A 5 11.16 -22.18 8.30
N VAL A 6 10.47 -21.55 9.24
CA VAL A 6 10.84 -21.61 10.66
C VAL A 6 10.18 -22.82 11.32
N SER A 7 10.96 -23.77 11.73
CA SER A 7 10.49 -25.04 12.32
C SER A 7 9.87 -24.90 13.73
N SER A 8 10.12 -23.81 14.45
CA SER A 8 9.46 -23.48 15.72
C SER A 8 9.62 -22.00 16.06
N TYR A 9 8.59 -21.40 16.65
CA TYR A 9 8.63 -20.04 17.21
C TYR A 9 8.89 -20.10 18.73
N PRO A 10 9.77 -19.25 19.26
CA PRO A 10 9.95 -19.12 20.71
C PRO A 10 8.73 -18.41 21.31
N VAL A 11 7.69 -19.18 21.61
CA VAL A 11 6.43 -18.65 22.17
C VAL A 11 6.70 -17.88 23.44
N GLY A 12 6.31 -16.60 23.46
CA GLY A 12 6.41 -15.72 24.62
C GLY A 12 7.73 -14.91 24.74
N TYR A 13 8.69 -15.09 23.84
CA TYR A 13 9.98 -14.38 23.84
C TYR A 13 10.16 -13.42 22.65
N GLU A 14 9.21 -13.38 21.72
CA GLU A 14 9.24 -12.49 20.57
C GLU A 14 8.14 -11.43 20.65
N ARG A 15 8.50 -10.23 20.25
CA ARG A 15 7.56 -9.15 19.97
C ARG A 15 7.70 -8.75 18.50
N VAL A 16 6.71 -9.11 17.70
CA VAL A 16 6.63 -8.68 16.30
C VAL A 16 6.21 -7.22 16.26
N ILE A 17 6.96 -6.41 15.50
CA ILE A 17 6.66 -5.01 15.24
C ILE A 17 6.55 -4.85 13.72
N ASP A 18 5.38 -4.45 13.25
CA ASP A 18 5.17 -4.15 11.85
C ASP A 18 5.65 -2.72 11.54
N LEU A 19 6.57 -2.61 10.58
CA LEU A 19 7.02 -1.32 10.06
C LEU A 19 6.35 -1.07 8.71
N TYR A 20 5.61 0.02 8.66
CA TYR A 20 4.96 0.48 7.44
C TYR A 20 5.78 1.58 6.76
N PRO A 21 5.53 1.87 5.47
CA PRO A 21 6.06 3.08 4.84
C PRO A 21 5.68 4.33 5.63
N LEU A 22 6.47 5.39 5.50
CA LEU A 22 6.20 6.67 6.15
C LEU A 22 4.79 7.16 5.77
N ASP A 23 4.06 7.63 6.77
CA ASP A 23 2.78 8.27 6.55
C ASP A 23 2.96 9.75 6.11
N PHE A 24 1.86 10.43 5.85
CA PHE A 24 1.91 11.82 5.39
C PHE A 24 2.50 12.77 6.45
N GLU A 25 2.25 12.52 7.73
CA GLU A 25 2.81 13.34 8.81
C GLU A 25 4.31 13.17 8.91
N GLU A 26 4.80 11.93 8.83
CA GLU A 26 6.23 11.61 8.84
C GLU A 26 6.93 12.18 7.59
N PHE A 27 6.28 12.14 6.43
CA PHE A 27 6.76 12.82 5.23
C PHE A 27 6.87 14.33 5.44
N LEU A 28 5.87 14.97 6.06
CA LEU A 28 5.90 16.41 6.37
C LEU A 28 7.07 16.77 7.28
N TRP A 29 7.38 15.94 8.27
CA TRP A 29 8.57 16.15 9.11
C TRP A 29 9.85 16.06 8.28
N GLY A 30 9.93 15.09 7.39
CA GLY A 30 11.06 14.91 6.49
C GLY A 30 11.33 16.12 5.58
N VAL A 31 10.29 16.74 5.03
CA VAL A 31 10.41 17.96 4.22
C VAL A 31 10.51 19.25 5.05
N GLY A 32 10.66 19.14 6.38
CA GLY A 32 10.95 20.27 7.27
C GLY A 32 9.74 21.04 7.76
N ILE A 33 8.52 20.50 7.63
CA ILE A 33 7.34 21.11 8.24
C ILE A 33 7.40 20.91 9.76
N ARG A 34 7.27 22.01 10.50
CA ARG A 34 7.35 21.99 11.96
C ARG A 34 6.17 21.26 12.57
N LYS A 35 6.44 20.53 13.64
CA LYS A 35 5.42 19.78 14.39
C LYS A 35 4.30 20.67 14.89
N GLU A 36 4.64 21.86 15.36
CA GLU A 36 3.64 22.83 15.88
C GLU A 36 2.62 23.24 14.81
N THR A 37 3.05 23.33 13.54
CA THR A 37 2.15 23.64 12.42
C THR A 37 1.20 22.47 12.15
N ILE A 38 1.69 21.25 12.23
CA ILE A 38 0.87 20.04 12.05
C ILE A 38 -0.15 19.92 13.19
N ASP A 39 0.31 20.11 14.43
CA ASP A 39 -0.54 20.07 15.62
C ASP A 39 -1.62 21.17 15.58
N PHE A 40 -1.29 22.36 15.07
CA PHE A 40 -2.26 23.43 14.84
C PHE A 40 -3.39 22.99 13.89
N ILE A 41 -3.05 22.33 12.76
CA ILE A 41 -4.04 21.85 11.80
C ILE A 41 -4.89 20.72 12.41
N LYS A 42 -4.26 19.77 13.10
CA LYS A 42 -4.99 18.71 13.82
C LYS A 42 -5.99 19.28 14.83
N LYS A 43 -5.55 20.27 15.60
CA LYS A 43 -6.41 20.95 16.57
C LYS A 43 -7.57 21.69 15.90
N ALA A 44 -7.30 22.41 14.81
CA ALA A 44 -8.33 23.09 14.04
C ALA A 44 -9.38 22.10 13.50
N PHE A 45 -8.94 20.93 13.01
CA PHE A 45 -9.84 19.87 12.56
C PHE A 45 -10.74 19.33 13.69
N ILE A 46 -10.14 19.03 14.86
CA ILE A 46 -10.88 18.51 16.03
C ILE A 46 -11.91 19.55 16.52
N GLU A 47 -11.51 20.82 16.58
CA GLU A 47 -12.35 21.92 17.03
C GLU A 47 -13.31 22.46 15.96
N ARG A 48 -13.25 21.88 14.74
CA ARG A 48 -14.05 22.30 13.57
C ARG A 48 -13.89 23.79 13.27
N ARG A 49 -12.65 24.30 13.41
CA ARG A 49 -12.32 25.68 13.06
C ARG A 49 -11.84 25.76 11.61
N GLU A 50 -12.13 26.88 10.98
CA GLU A 50 -11.59 27.18 9.67
C GLU A 50 -10.07 27.31 9.74
N ILE A 51 -9.40 26.83 8.69
CA ILE A 51 -7.97 26.96 8.47
C ILE A 51 -7.78 27.97 7.35
N ASP A 52 -6.81 28.86 7.50
CA ASP A 52 -6.43 29.81 6.47
C ASP A 52 -6.19 29.10 5.11
N GLU A 53 -6.76 29.66 4.03
CA GLU A 53 -6.74 29.07 2.70
C GLU A 53 -5.31 28.87 2.18
N TYR A 54 -4.39 29.78 2.52
CA TYR A 54 -3.00 29.68 2.12
C TYR A 54 -2.30 28.48 2.78
N ILE A 55 -2.55 28.26 4.07
CA ILE A 55 -2.02 27.10 4.81
C ILE A 55 -2.60 25.82 4.21
N LEU A 56 -3.91 25.78 3.98
CA LEU A 56 -4.58 24.60 3.40
C LEU A 56 -4.03 24.27 2.01
N LYS A 57 -3.77 25.28 1.18
CA LYS A 57 -3.17 25.13 -0.14
C LYS A 57 -1.77 24.53 -0.04
N GLN A 58 -0.91 25.04 0.84
CA GLN A 58 0.43 24.51 1.05
C GLN A 58 0.41 23.03 1.44
N PHE A 59 -0.44 22.64 2.40
CA PHE A 59 -0.58 21.24 2.81
C PHE A 59 -1.13 20.36 1.69
N SER A 60 -2.06 20.89 0.89
CA SER A 60 -2.59 20.17 -0.26
C SER A 60 -1.51 19.91 -1.33
N GLU A 61 -0.61 20.85 -1.54
CA GLU A 61 0.54 20.67 -2.44
C GLU A 61 1.53 19.64 -1.90
N GLN A 62 1.83 19.68 -0.60
CA GLN A 62 2.65 18.64 0.03
C GLN A 62 2.00 17.27 -0.04
N PHE A 63 0.67 17.19 0.13
CA PHE A 63 -0.05 15.93 0.00
C PHE A 63 0.01 15.36 -1.43
N LYS A 64 -0.09 16.21 -2.46
CA LYS A 64 0.14 15.79 -3.84
C LYS A 64 1.55 15.25 -4.06
N MET A 65 2.55 15.92 -3.47
CA MET A 65 3.94 15.43 -3.52
C MET A 65 4.08 14.09 -2.82
N TYR A 66 3.50 13.92 -1.64
CA TYR A 66 3.49 12.64 -0.93
C TYR A 66 2.87 11.51 -1.76
N ILE A 67 1.76 11.79 -2.47
CA ILE A 67 1.15 10.79 -3.37
C ILE A 67 2.10 10.40 -4.51
N LEU A 68 2.89 11.33 -5.04
CA LEU A 68 3.85 11.06 -6.12
C LEU A 68 5.11 10.35 -5.63
N VAL A 69 5.65 10.77 -4.49
CA VAL A 69 6.90 10.24 -3.91
C VAL A 69 6.65 8.92 -3.18
N GLY A 70 5.50 8.79 -2.51
CA GLY A 70 5.18 7.67 -1.63
C GLY A 70 5.87 7.76 -0.28
N GLY A 71 5.72 6.71 0.53
CA GLY A 71 6.24 6.64 1.90
C GLY A 71 7.49 5.77 2.06
N MET A 72 8.11 5.26 0.98
CA MET A 72 9.32 4.44 1.11
C MET A 72 10.50 5.31 1.58
N PRO A 73 11.13 5.01 2.75
CA PRO A 73 12.11 5.90 3.38
C PRO A 73 13.25 6.34 2.45
N ASN A 74 13.84 5.40 1.70
CA ASN A 74 14.93 5.70 0.77
C ASN A 74 14.51 6.65 -0.36
N ILE A 75 13.27 6.52 -0.84
CA ILE A 75 12.72 7.38 -1.90
C ILE A 75 12.45 8.78 -1.34
N VAL A 76 11.87 8.85 -0.15
CA VAL A 76 11.61 10.13 0.54
C VAL A 76 12.94 10.86 0.81
N GLU A 77 13.96 10.15 1.29
CA GLU A 77 15.31 10.71 1.51
C GLU A 77 15.91 11.27 0.23
N GLU A 78 15.85 10.54 -0.89
CA GLU A 78 16.35 11.01 -2.18
C GLU A 78 15.58 12.26 -2.67
N TYR A 79 14.24 12.25 -2.50
CA TYR A 79 13.43 13.41 -2.83
C TYR A 79 13.84 14.66 -2.01
N ILE A 80 14.02 14.50 -0.70
CA ILE A 80 14.45 15.59 0.18
C ILE A 80 15.81 16.16 -0.24
N LYS A 81 16.76 15.28 -0.60
CA LYS A 81 18.12 15.67 -1.01
C LYS A 81 18.18 16.37 -2.36
N THR A 82 17.34 15.95 -3.30
CA THR A 82 17.51 16.34 -4.71
C THR A 82 16.34 17.12 -5.28
N SER A 83 15.17 17.09 -4.67
CA SER A 83 13.89 17.61 -5.19
C SER A 83 13.57 17.10 -6.62
N SER A 84 14.14 15.95 -7.02
CA SER A 84 14.06 15.41 -8.36
C SER A 84 13.03 14.29 -8.45
N LEU A 85 11.89 14.56 -9.08
CA LEU A 85 10.87 13.53 -9.35
C LEU A 85 11.35 12.49 -10.38
N SER A 86 12.29 12.82 -11.25
CA SER A 86 12.87 11.85 -12.20
C SER A 86 13.61 10.74 -11.47
N LYS A 87 14.45 11.11 -10.47
CA LYS A 87 15.15 10.13 -9.64
C LYS A 87 14.20 9.29 -8.79
N VAL A 88 13.19 9.94 -8.22
CA VAL A 88 12.11 9.23 -7.49
C VAL A 88 11.47 8.15 -8.36
N LEU A 89 11.07 8.50 -9.59
CA LEU A 89 10.46 7.57 -10.51
C LEU A 89 11.39 6.40 -10.89
N GLU A 90 12.68 6.68 -11.08
CA GLU A 90 13.69 5.66 -11.36
C GLU A 90 13.82 4.67 -10.20
N MET A 91 13.89 5.17 -8.97
CA MET A 91 13.94 4.33 -7.77
C MET A 91 12.66 3.51 -7.57
N GLN A 92 11.49 4.12 -7.81
CA GLN A 92 10.20 3.40 -7.75
C GLN A 92 10.15 2.25 -8.75
N LYS A 93 10.61 2.47 -10.00
CA LYS A 93 10.70 1.42 -11.01
C LYS A 93 11.62 0.27 -10.56
N ALA A 94 12.78 0.60 -10.02
CA ALA A 94 13.71 -0.41 -9.51
C ALA A 94 13.10 -1.25 -8.38
N ILE A 95 12.29 -0.65 -7.49
CA ILE A 95 11.56 -1.39 -6.44
C ILE A 95 10.55 -2.36 -7.06
N VAL A 96 9.77 -1.92 -8.04
CA VAL A 96 8.80 -2.77 -8.74
C VAL A 96 9.49 -3.94 -9.43
N GLU A 97 10.61 -3.69 -10.11
CA GLU A 97 11.44 -4.74 -10.74
C GLU A 97 11.97 -5.74 -9.71
N ASN A 98 12.42 -5.27 -8.54
CA ASN A 98 12.88 -6.15 -7.47
C ASN A 98 11.74 -7.03 -6.92
N TYR A 99 10.51 -6.51 -6.76
CA TYR A 99 9.37 -7.35 -6.39
C TYR A 99 9.08 -8.45 -7.41
N ILE A 100 9.19 -8.14 -8.72
CA ILE A 100 9.03 -9.15 -9.77
C ILE A 100 10.13 -10.21 -9.69
N LEU A 101 11.39 -9.81 -9.44
CA LEU A 101 12.51 -10.74 -9.26
C LEU A 101 12.29 -11.63 -8.03
N ASP A 102 11.75 -11.11 -6.94
CA ASP A 102 11.41 -11.90 -5.76
C ASP A 102 10.30 -12.91 -6.05
N VAL A 103 9.27 -12.55 -6.82
CA VAL A 103 8.27 -13.50 -7.31
C VAL A 103 8.93 -14.62 -8.11
N VAL A 104 9.82 -14.27 -9.04
CA VAL A 104 10.54 -15.28 -9.86
C VAL A 104 11.39 -16.22 -9.01
N LYS A 105 11.97 -15.71 -7.92
CA LYS A 105 12.85 -16.48 -7.04
C LYS A 105 12.09 -17.38 -6.07
N PHE A 106 11.01 -16.88 -5.46
CA PHE A 106 10.38 -17.52 -4.30
C PHE A 106 9.02 -18.18 -4.60
N ALA A 107 8.35 -17.82 -5.68
CA ALA A 107 7.08 -18.44 -6.04
C ALA A 107 7.28 -19.82 -6.72
N ASP A 108 6.29 -20.69 -6.57
CA ASP A 108 6.25 -21.96 -7.27
C ASP A 108 6.22 -21.77 -8.79
N LYS A 109 6.90 -22.64 -9.53
CA LYS A 109 7.07 -22.52 -10.98
C LYS A 109 5.74 -22.32 -11.74
N ASN A 110 4.69 -22.99 -11.30
CA ASN A 110 3.37 -22.94 -11.95
C ASN A 110 2.56 -21.68 -11.61
N ASP A 111 2.92 -20.96 -10.56
CA ASP A 111 2.19 -19.82 -10.08
C ASP A 111 2.86 -18.46 -10.37
N LYS A 112 4.16 -18.48 -10.74
CA LYS A 112 4.92 -17.26 -11.03
C LYS A 112 4.18 -16.29 -11.96
N GLN A 113 3.74 -16.79 -13.11
CA GLN A 113 3.07 -15.95 -14.11
C GLN A 113 1.73 -15.40 -13.59
N LYS A 114 0.98 -16.21 -12.85
CA LYS A 114 -0.29 -15.77 -12.25
C LYS A 114 -0.08 -14.68 -11.22
N ILE A 115 0.97 -14.81 -10.38
CA ILE A 115 1.32 -13.80 -9.37
C ILE A 115 1.75 -12.50 -10.05
N ILE A 116 2.58 -12.56 -11.09
CA ILE A 116 3.01 -11.39 -11.87
C ILE A 116 1.80 -10.72 -12.55
N ASN A 117 0.91 -11.49 -13.18
CA ASN A 117 -0.30 -10.94 -13.80
C ASN A 117 -1.20 -10.26 -12.75
N THR A 118 -1.36 -10.91 -11.59
CA THR A 118 -2.12 -10.34 -10.47
C THR A 118 -1.50 -9.02 -10.01
N PHE A 119 -0.19 -8.98 -9.74
CA PHE A 119 0.53 -7.79 -9.31
C PHE A 119 0.39 -6.64 -10.31
N ASN A 120 0.60 -6.90 -11.59
CA ASN A 120 0.50 -5.90 -12.65
C ASN A 120 -0.93 -5.36 -12.86
N SER A 121 -1.95 -6.15 -12.51
CA SER A 121 -3.36 -5.72 -12.65
C SER A 121 -3.79 -4.72 -11.57
N ILE A 122 -3.14 -4.71 -10.41
CA ILE A 122 -3.56 -3.92 -9.22
C ILE A 122 -3.67 -2.43 -9.51
N PRO A 123 -2.66 -1.74 -10.08
CA PRO A 123 -2.74 -0.30 -10.33
C PRO A 123 -3.91 0.06 -11.24
N MET A 124 -4.15 -0.74 -12.28
CA MET A 124 -5.27 -0.54 -13.20
C MET A 124 -6.62 -0.71 -12.49
N GLN A 125 -6.76 -1.73 -11.64
CA GLN A 125 -8.00 -1.96 -10.89
C GLN A 125 -8.26 -0.86 -9.86
N LEU A 126 -7.21 -0.38 -9.16
CA LEU A 126 -7.31 0.74 -8.23
C LEU A 126 -7.62 2.08 -8.91
N SER A 127 -7.29 2.24 -10.20
CA SER A 127 -7.64 3.44 -10.97
C SER A 127 -9.12 3.53 -11.35
N LYS A 128 -9.86 2.42 -11.30
CA LYS A 128 -11.28 2.37 -11.62
C LYS A 128 -12.12 3.10 -10.58
N LYS A 129 -13.27 3.64 -11.01
CA LYS A 129 -14.20 4.35 -10.11
C LYS A 129 -14.68 3.49 -8.94
N SER A 130 -15.01 2.23 -9.18
CA SER A 130 -15.49 1.31 -8.13
C SER A 130 -14.39 0.84 -7.19
N LYS A 131 -13.13 0.83 -7.65
CA LYS A 131 -11.96 0.31 -6.93
C LYS A 131 -12.12 -1.09 -6.32
N LYS A 132 -13.16 -1.83 -6.68
CA LYS A 132 -13.37 -3.22 -6.27
C LYS A 132 -12.40 -4.09 -7.05
N PHE A 133 -11.69 -4.98 -6.35
CA PHE A 133 -10.85 -5.99 -7.00
C PHE A 133 -11.73 -7.05 -7.67
N LEU A 134 -11.43 -7.36 -8.94
CA LEU A 134 -12.13 -8.37 -9.73
C LEU A 134 -11.11 -9.34 -10.30
N TYR A 135 -11.29 -10.62 -10.02
CA TYR A 135 -10.41 -11.67 -10.55
C TYR A 135 -10.43 -11.75 -12.09
N SER A 136 -11.56 -11.42 -12.73
CA SER A 136 -11.70 -11.33 -14.17
C SER A 136 -10.87 -10.22 -14.83
N ASP A 137 -10.41 -9.25 -14.05
CA ASP A 137 -9.61 -8.13 -14.54
C ASP A 137 -8.10 -8.38 -14.44
N ILE A 138 -7.69 -9.51 -13.84
CA ILE A 138 -6.27 -9.86 -13.71
C ILE A 138 -5.66 -10.13 -15.08
N ASP A 139 -6.37 -10.86 -15.91
CA ASP A 139 -5.94 -11.20 -17.25
C ASP A 139 -7.15 -11.15 -18.19
N ARG A 140 -7.20 -10.13 -19.03
CA ARG A 140 -8.34 -9.89 -19.94
C ARG A 140 -8.38 -10.84 -21.12
N GLU A 141 -7.24 -11.45 -21.43
CA GLU A 141 -7.12 -12.43 -22.50
C GLU A 141 -7.54 -13.83 -22.02
N ASP A 142 -7.59 -14.02 -20.70
CA ASP A 142 -8.00 -15.27 -20.07
C ASP A 142 -9.50 -15.26 -19.75
N ALA A 143 -10.31 -15.81 -20.65
CA ALA A 143 -11.76 -15.95 -20.45
C ALA A 143 -12.15 -16.74 -19.18
N ASN A 144 -11.20 -17.52 -18.59
CA ASN A 144 -11.39 -18.30 -17.38
C ASN A 144 -10.80 -17.66 -16.12
N ALA A 145 -10.43 -16.38 -16.18
CA ALA A 145 -9.94 -15.65 -15.03
C ALA A 145 -11.00 -15.61 -13.93
N SER A 146 -10.71 -16.25 -12.81
CA SER A 146 -11.66 -16.47 -11.70
C SER A 146 -10.95 -16.54 -10.37
N GLU A 147 -11.69 -16.41 -9.29
CA GLU A 147 -11.19 -16.58 -7.92
C GLU A 147 -10.47 -17.92 -7.76
N ARG A 148 -11.06 -19.01 -8.24
CA ARG A 148 -10.47 -20.36 -8.17
C ARG A 148 -9.08 -20.44 -8.81
N LYS A 149 -8.82 -19.64 -9.85
CA LYS A 149 -7.54 -19.63 -10.58
C LYS A 149 -6.49 -18.75 -9.94
N TYR A 150 -6.89 -17.62 -9.34
CA TYR A 150 -5.98 -16.55 -8.93
C TYR A 150 -5.97 -16.26 -7.42
N SER A 151 -6.82 -16.89 -6.59
CA SER A 151 -6.86 -16.65 -5.14
C SER A 151 -5.51 -16.90 -4.48
N SER A 152 -4.82 -17.99 -4.82
CA SER A 152 -3.48 -18.30 -4.30
C SER A 152 -2.45 -17.23 -4.64
N SER A 153 -2.57 -16.61 -5.82
CA SER A 153 -1.68 -15.53 -6.25
C SER A 153 -1.90 -14.25 -5.45
N VAL A 154 -3.17 -13.94 -5.16
CA VAL A 154 -3.54 -12.78 -4.33
C VAL A 154 -3.10 -12.98 -2.88
N GLU A 155 -3.31 -14.19 -2.32
CA GLU A 155 -2.83 -14.55 -0.99
C GLU A 155 -1.31 -14.53 -0.89
N TRP A 156 -0.60 -15.01 -1.91
CA TRP A 156 0.85 -14.94 -1.97
C TRP A 156 1.36 -13.49 -1.86
N LEU A 157 0.77 -12.54 -2.61
CA LEU A 157 1.13 -11.13 -2.56
C LEU A 157 0.84 -10.51 -1.19
N LYS A 158 -0.25 -10.92 -0.54
CA LYS A 158 -0.59 -10.52 0.83
C LYS A 158 0.42 -11.05 1.85
N ASP A 159 0.73 -12.35 1.79
CA ASP A 159 1.70 -12.99 2.69
C ASP A 159 3.11 -12.43 2.52
N ALA A 160 3.44 -11.99 1.30
CA ALA A 160 4.67 -11.27 0.99
C ALA A 160 4.68 -9.81 1.51
N GLY A 161 3.57 -9.32 2.07
CA GLY A 161 3.44 -7.94 2.54
C GLY A 161 3.40 -6.87 1.44
N ILE A 162 3.18 -7.29 0.19
CA ILE A 162 3.15 -6.38 -0.98
C ILE A 162 1.80 -5.66 -1.06
N ILE A 163 0.72 -6.35 -0.66
CA ILE A 163 -0.64 -5.80 -0.68
C ILE A 163 -1.33 -5.96 0.66
N ASN A 164 -2.27 -5.05 0.93
CA ASN A 164 -3.20 -5.12 2.05
C ASN A 164 -4.63 -5.17 1.53
N PHE A 165 -5.47 -5.98 2.16
CA PHE A 165 -6.89 -6.06 1.82
C PHE A 165 -7.70 -5.02 2.59
N CYS A 166 -8.45 -4.22 1.86
CA CYS A 166 -9.48 -3.35 2.42
C CYS A 166 -10.85 -3.94 2.13
N TYR A 167 -11.45 -4.61 3.12
CA TYR A 167 -12.74 -5.26 2.97
C TYR A 167 -13.91 -4.29 3.11
N ASN A 168 -14.97 -4.55 2.36
CA ASN A 168 -16.24 -3.89 2.60
C ASN A 168 -16.96 -4.53 3.81
N LEU A 169 -17.70 -3.72 4.53
CA LEU A 169 -18.58 -4.15 5.60
C LEU A 169 -20.03 -4.24 5.11
N SER A 170 -20.80 -5.18 5.62
CA SER A 170 -22.25 -5.22 5.45
C SER A 170 -22.91 -4.13 6.28
N GLU A 171 -22.43 -3.96 7.54
CA GLU A 171 -22.87 -2.96 8.50
C GLU A 171 -21.68 -2.42 9.28
N PRO A 172 -21.59 -1.10 9.55
CA PRO A 172 -20.52 -0.50 10.34
C PRO A 172 -20.80 -0.64 11.85
N ALA A 173 -21.11 -1.87 12.31
CA ALA A 173 -21.40 -2.21 13.70
C ALA A 173 -20.32 -3.12 14.29
N ALA A 174 -20.04 -2.97 15.58
CA ALA A 174 -19.11 -3.84 16.29
C ALA A 174 -19.77 -5.20 16.66
N PRO A 175 -19.03 -6.32 16.59
CA PRO A 175 -17.65 -6.43 16.15
C PRO A 175 -17.53 -6.38 14.62
N LEU A 176 -16.61 -5.55 14.11
CA LEU A 176 -16.45 -5.32 12.66
C LEU A 176 -16.16 -6.62 11.89
N ILE A 177 -15.46 -7.55 12.52
CA ILE A 177 -15.03 -8.81 11.89
C ILE A 177 -16.23 -9.67 11.42
N SER A 178 -17.34 -9.65 12.13
CA SER A 178 -18.54 -10.41 11.77
C SER A 178 -19.29 -9.79 10.60
N ASN A 179 -19.01 -8.54 10.27
CA ASN A 179 -19.65 -7.79 9.20
C ASN A 179 -18.79 -7.67 7.93
N ILE A 180 -17.63 -8.34 7.89
CA ILE A 180 -16.72 -8.32 6.73
C ILE A 180 -17.34 -9.12 5.58
N ARG A 181 -17.34 -8.51 4.39
CA ARG A 181 -17.67 -9.18 3.13
C ARG A 181 -16.39 -9.72 2.49
N LEU A 182 -16.05 -10.98 2.75
CA LEU A 182 -14.81 -11.61 2.31
C LEU A 182 -14.61 -11.60 0.78
N ASN A 183 -15.67 -11.64 0.01
CA ASN A 183 -15.64 -11.63 -1.46
C ASN A 183 -15.78 -10.21 -2.06
N SER A 184 -15.63 -9.17 -1.25
CA SER A 184 -15.71 -7.76 -1.69
C SER A 184 -14.64 -6.93 -1.02
N PHE A 185 -13.49 -6.81 -1.66
CA PHE A 185 -12.34 -6.06 -1.17
C PHE A 185 -11.70 -5.19 -2.27
N LYS A 186 -10.80 -4.32 -1.83
CA LYS A 186 -9.92 -3.47 -2.67
C LYS A 186 -8.48 -3.85 -2.42
#